data_62e8cf613c8ebaa6ea583d148ece72e3
#
_entry.id   62e8cf613c8ebaa6ea583d148ece72e3
#
_cell.length_a   1.000
_cell.length_b   1.000
_cell.length_c   1.000
_cell.angle_alpha   90.00
_cell.angle_beta   90.00
_cell.angle_gamma   90.00
#
_symmetry.space_group_name_H-M   'P 1'
#
loop_
_entity.id
_entity.type
_entity.pdbx_description
1 polymer ?
#
loop_
_entity_poly.entity_id
_entity_poly.type
_entity_poly.pdbx_seq_one_letter_code
_entity_poly.pdbx_strand_id
1 'polypeptide(L)'
;LMLVEWIIGKFNPGLKDKSSLAIVNWAFRQVIRLAGTKVIAIGEENIPTDTAVLYVGNHRSFFDVVLTYVRVPRPTGYVAKKEMLKWPLLNIWMKDLHCLFLDRQDIKAGLKTILAAIDKVKNGISICIFPEGTRTYDGKMKRFHKGAFYLSETLQLDIIPILLYGNGEII
;
A
#
# COMPACT_ATOMS: atom_id res chain seq x y z
N LEU A 1 15.30 9.61 -12.47
CA LEU A 1 13.93 9.05 -12.46
C LEU A 1 12.94 10.04 -11.82
N MET A 2 13.12 10.48 -10.58
CA MET A 2 12.18 11.38 -9.87
C MET A 2 11.87 12.68 -10.64
N LEU A 3 12.88 13.33 -11.24
CA LEU A 3 12.67 14.52 -12.06
C LEU A 3 11.82 14.21 -13.30
N VAL A 4 12.04 13.05 -13.91
CA VAL A 4 11.26 12.61 -15.08
C VAL A 4 9.80 12.37 -14.68
N GLU A 5 9.56 11.67 -13.57
CA GLU A 5 8.21 11.43 -13.02
C GLU A 5 7.50 12.74 -12.66
N TRP A 6 8.24 13.71 -12.10
CA TRP A 6 7.69 15.02 -11.80
C TRP A 6 7.27 15.79 -13.07
N ILE A 7 8.09 15.73 -14.13
CA ILE A 7 7.75 16.35 -15.43
C ILE A 7 6.54 15.66 -16.04
N ILE A 8 6.54 14.32 -16.11
CA ILE A 8 5.40 13.54 -16.63
C ILE A 8 4.11 13.91 -15.88
N GLY A 9 4.17 14.01 -14.56
CA GLY A 9 3.02 14.34 -13.73
C GLY A 9 2.41 15.70 -13.98
N LYS A 10 3.19 16.67 -14.49
CA LYS A 10 2.67 17.99 -14.89
C LYS A 10 1.82 17.94 -16.16
N PHE A 11 2.13 17.04 -17.07
CA PHE A 11 1.45 16.94 -18.38
C PHE A 11 0.44 15.82 -18.44
N ASN A 12 0.71 14.72 -17.76
CA ASN A 12 -0.16 13.53 -17.76
C ASN A 12 -0.10 12.78 -16.42
N PRO A 13 -0.94 13.12 -15.44
CA PRO A 13 -0.98 12.46 -14.14
C PRO A 13 -1.23 10.94 -14.24
N GLY A 14 -2.13 10.51 -15.12
CA GLY A 14 -2.43 9.08 -15.29
C GLY A 14 -1.26 8.28 -15.86
N LEU A 15 -0.43 8.88 -16.71
CA LEU A 15 0.81 8.25 -17.18
C LEU A 15 1.83 8.16 -16.04
N LYS A 16 1.95 9.20 -15.21
CA LYS A 16 2.79 9.18 -14.03
C LYS A 16 2.42 8.05 -13.08
N ASP A 17 1.13 7.87 -12.79
CA ASP A 17 0.67 6.80 -11.90
C ASP A 17 1.08 5.41 -12.41
N LYS A 18 0.94 5.18 -13.71
CA LYS A 18 1.32 3.91 -14.36
C LYS A 18 2.84 3.72 -14.37
N SER A 19 3.61 4.75 -14.72
CA SER A 19 5.08 4.65 -14.78
C SER A 19 5.68 4.49 -13.39
N SER A 20 5.21 5.24 -12.40
CA SER A 20 5.65 5.11 -11.00
C SER A 20 5.36 3.71 -10.46
N LEU A 21 4.16 3.16 -10.72
CA LEU A 21 3.82 1.78 -10.36
C LEU A 21 4.77 0.77 -11.03
N ALA A 22 5.02 0.91 -12.33
CA ALA A 22 5.89 0.02 -13.08
C ALA A 22 7.34 0.04 -12.57
N ILE A 23 7.88 1.23 -12.30
CA ILE A 23 9.24 1.42 -11.77
C ILE A 23 9.39 0.76 -10.40
N VAL A 24 8.44 1.01 -9.48
CA VAL A 24 8.51 0.44 -8.13
C VAL A 24 8.30 -1.08 -8.16
N ASN A 25 7.40 -1.58 -8.99
CA ASN A 25 7.23 -3.02 -9.18
C ASN A 25 8.49 -3.68 -9.71
N TRP A 26 9.17 -3.05 -10.67
CA TRP A 26 10.46 -3.54 -11.15
C TRP A 26 11.50 -3.58 -10.01
N ALA A 27 11.64 -2.47 -9.27
CA ALA A 27 12.59 -2.37 -8.16
C ALA A 27 12.30 -3.42 -7.07
N PHE A 28 11.05 -3.59 -6.66
CA PHE A 28 10.67 -4.56 -5.65
C PHE A 28 10.85 -6.00 -6.13
N ARG A 29 10.64 -6.30 -7.40
CA ARG A 29 10.99 -7.61 -7.98
C ARG A 29 12.49 -7.89 -7.91
N GLN A 30 13.36 -6.87 -8.12
CA GLN A 30 14.81 -7.06 -7.92
C GLN A 30 15.13 -7.32 -6.43
N VAL A 31 14.50 -6.60 -5.50
CA VAL A 31 14.68 -6.85 -4.06
C VAL A 31 14.30 -8.28 -3.69
N ILE A 32 13.15 -8.78 -4.16
CA ILE A 32 12.71 -10.18 -3.92
C ILE A 32 13.73 -11.18 -4.48
N ARG A 33 14.25 -10.94 -5.69
CA ARG A 33 15.27 -11.80 -6.31
C ARG A 33 16.58 -11.82 -5.51
N LEU A 34 17.07 -10.63 -5.13
CA LEU A 34 18.32 -10.49 -4.35
C LEU A 34 18.20 -11.12 -2.95
N ALA A 35 17.01 -11.05 -2.35
CA ALA A 35 16.74 -11.71 -1.08
C ALA A 35 16.60 -13.25 -1.21
N GLY A 36 16.70 -13.81 -2.42
CA GLY A 36 16.52 -15.25 -2.64
C GLY A 36 15.13 -15.77 -2.26
N THR A 37 14.14 -14.90 -2.14
CA THR A 37 12.82 -15.25 -1.63
C THR A 37 11.99 -15.92 -2.70
N LYS A 38 11.53 -17.15 -2.43
CA LYS A 38 10.54 -17.84 -3.24
C LYS A 38 9.14 -17.48 -2.75
N VAL A 39 8.33 -16.91 -3.64
CA VAL A 39 6.96 -16.49 -3.34
C VAL A 39 5.97 -17.38 -4.08
N ILE A 40 4.99 -17.89 -3.35
CA ILE A 40 3.83 -18.60 -3.91
C ILE A 40 2.62 -17.71 -3.63
N ALA A 41 1.96 -17.26 -4.66
CA ALA A 41 0.73 -16.48 -4.55
C ALA A 41 -0.45 -17.32 -5.05
N ILE A 42 -1.56 -17.26 -4.35
CA ILE A 42 -2.78 -18.01 -4.62
C ILE A 42 -3.94 -17.03 -4.59
N GLY A 43 -4.85 -17.11 -5.56
CA GLY A 43 -6.08 -16.31 -5.62
C GLY A 43 -5.89 -14.91 -6.23
N GLU A 44 -4.75 -14.62 -6.87
CA GLU A 44 -4.51 -13.33 -7.55
C GLU A 44 -5.51 -13.08 -8.68
N GLU A 45 -6.03 -14.12 -9.29
CA GLU A 45 -7.06 -14.09 -10.32
C GLU A 45 -8.40 -13.51 -9.85
N ASN A 46 -8.62 -13.45 -8.54
CA ASN A 46 -9.83 -12.88 -7.95
C ASN A 46 -9.73 -11.38 -7.68
N ILE A 47 -8.57 -10.76 -7.95
CA ILE A 47 -8.38 -9.33 -7.73
C ILE A 47 -9.03 -8.54 -8.86
N PRO A 48 -10.02 -7.65 -8.59
CA PRO A 48 -10.59 -6.78 -9.60
C PRO A 48 -9.53 -5.88 -10.25
N THR A 49 -9.55 -5.78 -11.58
CA THR A 49 -8.61 -4.95 -12.34
C THR A 49 -9.21 -3.62 -12.80
N ASP A 50 -10.52 -3.47 -12.74
CA ASP A 50 -11.32 -2.37 -13.28
C ASP A 50 -11.87 -1.42 -12.21
N THR A 51 -11.93 -1.85 -10.96
CA THR A 51 -12.45 -1.05 -9.84
C THR A 51 -11.42 -0.89 -8.71
N ALA A 52 -11.53 0.18 -7.94
CA ALA A 52 -10.74 0.38 -6.73
C ALA A 52 -11.26 -0.52 -5.61
N VAL A 53 -10.34 -1.08 -4.82
CA VAL A 53 -10.63 -2.00 -3.72
C VAL A 53 -9.87 -1.61 -2.46
N LEU A 54 -10.29 -2.15 -1.32
CA LEU A 54 -9.55 -2.09 -0.07
C LEU A 54 -8.82 -3.41 0.17
N TYR A 55 -7.49 -3.39 0.05
CA TYR A 55 -6.66 -4.51 0.46
C TYR A 55 -6.44 -4.50 1.97
N VAL A 56 -6.65 -5.64 2.61
CA VAL A 56 -6.52 -5.81 4.06
C VAL A 56 -5.60 -6.99 4.35
N GLY A 57 -4.42 -6.73 4.89
CA GLY A 57 -3.41 -7.75 5.15
C GLY A 57 -2.96 -7.83 6.62
N ASN A 58 -2.46 -8.99 7.04
CA ASN A 58 -1.69 -9.11 8.28
C ASN A 58 -0.28 -8.53 8.12
N HIS A 59 0.34 -8.07 9.22
CA HIS A 59 1.61 -7.35 9.16
C HIS A 59 2.68 -7.94 10.07
N ARG A 60 3.74 -8.50 9.47
CA ARG A 60 4.85 -9.13 10.18
C ARG A 60 6.22 -8.53 9.85
N SER A 61 6.40 -8.04 8.60
CA SER A 61 7.69 -7.62 8.09
C SER A 61 7.59 -6.36 7.24
N PHE A 62 8.70 -5.67 7.02
CA PHE A 62 8.79 -4.67 5.94
C PHE A 62 8.61 -5.28 4.55
N PHE A 63 8.95 -6.56 4.40
CA PHE A 63 8.75 -7.30 3.17
C PHE A 63 7.29 -7.46 2.78
N ASP A 64 6.34 -7.33 3.72
CA ASP A 64 4.92 -7.40 3.41
C ASP A 64 4.53 -6.42 2.32
N VAL A 65 5.05 -5.18 2.41
CA VAL A 65 4.81 -4.14 1.40
C VAL A 65 5.46 -4.54 0.07
N VAL A 66 6.70 -5.04 0.09
CA VAL A 66 7.42 -5.45 -1.11
C VAL A 66 6.70 -6.60 -1.81
N LEU A 67 6.28 -7.62 -1.05
CA LEU A 67 5.62 -8.82 -1.55
C LEU A 67 4.23 -8.53 -2.13
N THR A 68 3.46 -7.65 -1.48
CA THR A 68 2.10 -7.33 -1.92
C THR A 68 2.08 -6.29 -3.02
N TYR A 69 2.98 -5.30 -3.00
CA TYR A 69 3.00 -4.22 -3.97
C TYR A 69 3.24 -4.70 -5.41
N VAL A 70 4.09 -5.71 -5.61
CA VAL A 70 4.35 -6.28 -6.94
C VAL A 70 3.16 -7.03 -7.55
N ARG A 71 2.08 -7.21 -6.78
CA ARG A 71 0.89 -7.97 -7.13
C ARG A 71 -0.36 -7.13 -7.33
N VAL A 72 -0.32 -5.86 -6.95
CA VAL A 72 -1.46 -4.97 -7.21
C VAL A 72 -1.53 -4.62 -8.70
N PRO A 73 -2.67 -4.84 -9.36
CA PRO A 73 -2.81 -4.65 -10.81
C PRO A 73 -2.94 -3.17 -11.21
N ARG A 74 -3.16 -2.28 -10.24
CA ARG A 74 -3.46 -0.86 -10.47
C ARG A 74 -2.87 0.03 -9.39
N PRO A 75 -2.81 1.36 -9.59
CA PRO A 75 -2.31 2.28 -8.58
C PRO A 75 -2.98 2.05 -7.22
N THR A 76 -2.14 1.84 -6.20
CA THR A 76 -2.58 1.47 -4.84
C THR A 76 -1.76 2.25 -3.82
N GLY A 77 -2.45 3.02 -2.98
CA GLY A 77 -1.85 3.74 -1.87
C GLY A 77 -1.80 2.88 -0.61
N TYR A 78 -0.64 2.82 0.04
CA TYR A 78 -0.48 2.13 1.32
C TYR A 78 -0.62 3.11 2.48
N VAL A 79 -1.26 2.66 3.56
CA VAL A 79 -1.33 3.44 4.80
C VAL A 79 -0.05 3.24 5.60
N ALA A 80 0.72 4.30 5.73
CA ALA A 80 2.03 4.32 6.38
C ALA A 80 2.05 5.21 7.62
N LYS A 81 3.07 5.08 8.46
CA LYS A 81 3.30 5.99 9.59
C LYS A 81 3.75 7.37 9.11
N LYS A 82 3.28 8.45 9.76
CA LYS A 82 3.67 9.83 9.42
C LYS A 82 5.19 10.08 9.48
N GLU A 83 5.90 9.35 10.35
CA GLU A 83 7.36 9.47 10.51
C GLU A 83 8.12 9.13 9.22
N MET A 84 7.55 8.31 8.35
CA MET A 84 8.14 7.97 7.05
C MET A 84 8.22 9.17 6.10
N LEU A 85 7.46 10.24 6.34
CA LEU A 85 7.61 11.51 5.62
C LEU A 85 9.00 12.14 5.79
N LYS A 86 9.72 11.80 6.86
CA LYS A 86 11.07 12.31 7.15
C LYS A 86 12.17 11.55 6.39
N TRP A 87 11.84 10.43 5.75
CA TRP A 87 12.81 9.61 5.03
C TRP A 87 13.04 10.19 3.63
N PRO A 88 14.24 10.74 3.36
CA PRO A 88 14.51 11.38 2.08
C PRO A 88 14.39 10.38 0.93
N LEU A 89 14.02 10.85 -0.23
CA LEU A 89 13.78 10.09 -1.46
C LEU A 89 12.59 9.12 -1.35
N LEU A 90 12.50 8.30 -0.29
CA LEU A 90 11.40 7.35 -0.10
C LEU A 90 10.05 8.07 0.03
N ASN A 91 10.01 9.19 0.76
CA ASN A 91 8.78 9.97 0.94
C ASN A 91 8.23 10.51 -0.40
N ILE A 92 9.09 10.80 -1.36
CA ILE A 92 8.68 11.28 -2.69
C ILE A 92 8.01 10.13 -3.45
N TRP A 93 8.67 8.97 -3.53
CA TRP A 93 8.09 7.78 -4.15
C TRP A 93 6.78 7.35 -3.48
N MET A 94 6.72 7.37 -2.15
CA MET A 94 5.49 7.05 -1.43
C MET A 94 4.34 8.00 -1.77
N LYS A 95 4.62 9.29 -1.97
CA LYS A 95 3.61 10.27 -2.42
C LYS A 95 3.18 10.00 -3.86
N ASP A 96 4.13 9.72 -4.74
CA ASP A 96 3.86 9.40 -6.14
C ASP A 96 3.06 8.10 -6.30
N LEU A 97 3.17 7.19 -5.33
CA LEU A 97 2.39 5.96 -5.23
C LEU A 97 1.12 6.12 -4.38
N HIS A 98 0.65 7.34 -4.17
CA HIS A 98 -0.58 7.65 -3.44
C HIS A 98 -0.63 7.19 -1.98
N CYS A 99 0.52 6.88 -1.34
CA CYS A 99 0.55 6.48 0.05
C CYS A 99 -0.07 7.54 0.97
N LEU A 100 -0.72 7.08 2.01
CA LEU A 100 -1.37 7.89 3.03
C LEU A 100 -0.55 7.82 4.31
N PHE A 101 -0.32 8.97 4.93
CA PHE A 101 0.51 9.06 6.13
C PHE A 101 -0.37 9.32 7.35
N LEU A 102 -0.48 8.30 8.20
CA LEU A 102 -1.36 8.32 9.37
C LEU A 102 -0.60 8.77 10.62
N ASP A 103 -1.09 9.83 11.24
CA ASP A 103 -0.76 10.16 12.62
C ASP A 103 -1.72 9.40 13.56
N ARG A 104 -1.18 8.48 14.34
CA ARG A 104 -1.97 7.64 15.24
C ARG A 104 -2.25 8.30 16.58
N GLN A 105 -1.59 9.40 16.88
CA GLN A 105 -1.73 10.14 18.13
C GLN A 105 -2.70 11.32 17.99
N ASP A 106 -3.00 11.74 16.76
CA ASP A 106 -3.90 12.85 16.47
C ASP A 106 -5.15 12.37 15.73
N ILE A 107 -6.28 12.37 16.43
CA ILE A 107 -7.58 11.96 15.87
C ILE A 107 -8.00 12.86 14.70
N LYS A 108 -7.74 14.17 14.78
CA LYS A 108 -8.08 15.10 13.70
C LYS A 108 -7.23 14.85 12.44
N ALA A 109 -5.93 14.57 12.62
CA ALA A 109 -5.05 14.17 11.53
C ALA A 109 -5.48 12.81 10.95
N GLY A 110 -5.89 11.87 11.77
CA GLY A 110 -6.47 10.60 11.35
C GLY A 110 -7.70 10.77 10.46
N LEU A 111 -8.63 11.64 10.84
CA LEU A 111 -9.80 11.97 10.02
C LEU A 111 -9.42 12.58 8.67
N LYS A 112 -8.45 13.49 8.61
CA LYS A 112 -7.93 14.04 7.35
C LYS A 112 -7.36 12.94 6.44
N THR A 113 -6.68 11.96 7.03
CA THR A 113 -6.12 10.82 6.28
C THR A 113 -7.24 9.96 5.69
N ILE A 114 -8.33 9.74 6.43
CA ILE A 114 -9.51 9.02 5.94
C ILE A 114 -10.18 9.79 4.78
N LEU A 115 -10.39 11.09 4.92
CA LEU A 115 -10.95 11.91 3.84
C LEU A 115 -10.08 11.90 2.59
N ALA A 116 -8.76 11.96 2.74
CA ALA A 116 -7.83 11.83 1.63
C ALA A 116 -7.87 10.44 0.98
N ALA A 117 -8.11 9.37 1.77
CA ALA A 117 -8.30 8.03 1.24
C ALA A 117 -9.59 7.93 0.42
N ILE A 118 -10.69 8.50 0.91
CA ILE A 118 -11.98 8.56 0.19
C ILE A 118 -11.81 9.25 -1.18
N ASP A 119 -11.11 10.39 -1.21
CA ASP A 119 -10.84 11.10 -2.45
C ASP A 119 -10.02 10.24 -3.43
N LYS A 120 -8.97 9.59 -2.97
CA LYS A 120 -8.17 8.68 -3.79
C LYS A 120 -8.99 7.54 -4.39
N VAL A 121 -9.82 6.89 -3.58
CA VAL A 121 -10.69 5.80 -4.03
C VAL A 121 -11.67 6.26 -5.10
N LYS A 122 -12.30 7.43 -4.93
CA LYS A 122 -13.18 8.02 -5.93
C LYS A 122 -12.48 8.33 -7.26
N ASN A 123 -11.15 8.56 -7.20
CA ASN A 123 -10.29 8.72 -8.38
C ASN A 123 -9.69 7.39 -8.87
N GLY A 124 -10.21 6.26 -8.43
CA GLY A 124 -9.84 4.94 -8.92
C GLY A 124 -8.55 4.36 -8.32
N ILE A 125 -8.01 4.93 -7.25
CA ILE A 125 -6.83 4.43 -6.55
C ILE A 125 -7.26 3.46 -5.44
N SER A 126 -6.77 2.23 -5.47
CA SER A 126 -6.98 1.27 -4.39
C SER A 126 -6.20 1.65 -3.14
N ILE A 127 -6.66 1.18 -1.99
CA ILE A 127 -5.96 1.42 -0.71
C ILE A 127 -5.56 0.08 -0.11
N CYS A 128 -4.33 -0.01 0.40
CA CYS A 128 -3.85 -1.15 1.16
C CYS A 128 -3.60 -0.74 2.61
N ILE A 129 -4.15 -1.52 3.54
CA ILE A 129 -3.99 -1.28 4.97
C ILE A 129 -3.65 -2.57 5.71
N PHE A 130 -2.77 -2.43 6.70
CA PHE A 130 -2.48 -3.45 7.69
C PHE A 130 -3.20 -3.06 9.00
N PRO A 131 -4.38 -3.62 9.26
CA PRO A 131 -5.27 -3.11 10.32
C PRO A 131 -4.77 -3.38 11.74
N GLU A 132 -3.73 -4.21 11.90
CA GLU A 132 -3.01 -4.37 13.16
C GLU A 132 -2.29 -3.08 13.61
N GLY A 133 -2.06 -2.18 12.67
CA GLY A 133 -1.43 -0.90 12.92
C GLY A 133 0.07 -0.99 13.25
N THR A 134 0.63 -2.14 13.52
CA THR A 134 2.04 -2.38 13.80
C THR A 134 2.42 -3.81 13.41
N ARG A 135 3.71 -4.06 13.20
CA ARG A 135 4.21 -5.41 12.91
C ARG A 135 4.14 -6.29 14.16
N THR A 136 3.92 -7.59 13.94
CA THR A 136 4.00 -8.63 14.97
C THR A 136 5.28 -9.44 14.80
N TYR A 137 5.97 -9.69 15.92
CA TYR A 137 7.23 -10.45 15.93
C TYR A 137 7.08 -11.84 16.56
N ASP A 138 5.98 -12.07 17.28
CA ASP A 138 5.68 -13.33 17.97
C ASP A 138 4.86 -14.34 17.13
N GLY A 139 4.64 -14.00 15.86
CA GLY A 139 3.88 -14.84 14.94
C GLY A 139 2.36 -14.79 15.13
N LYS A 140 1.86 -14.08 16.12
CA LYS A 140 0.43 -13.98 16.40
C LYS A 140 -0.15 -12.72 15.77
N MET A 141 -1.23 -12.84 15.03
CA MET A 141 -1.96 -11.72 14.48
C MET A 141 -2.55 -10.87 15.62
N LYS A 142 -2.33 -9.56 15.56
CA LYS A 142 -2.92 -8.62 16.53
C LYS A 142 -4.37 -8.29 16.18
N ARG A 143 -5.06 -7.72 17.16
CA ARG A 143 -6.43 -7.23 16.96
C ARG A 143 -6.45 -6.15 15.88
N PHE A 144 -7.40 -6.25 14.96
CA PHE A 144 -7.64 -5.27 13.91
C PHE A 144 -8.34 -4.03 14.47
N HIS A 145 -7.84 -2.88 14.09
CA HIS A 145 -8.48 -1.60 14.42
C HIS A 145 -9.71 -1.38 13.54
N LYS A 146 -10.87 -1.14 14.15
CA LYS A 146 -12.14 -0.93 13.45
C LYS A 146 -12.08 0.18 12.39
N GLY A 147 -11.37 1.27 12.68
CA GLY A 147 -11.21 2.39 11.74
C GLY A 147 -10.57 2.02 10.39
N ALA A 148 -9.88 0.87 10.30
CA ALA A 148 -9.31 0.37 9.06
C ALA A 148 -10.39 0.02 8.01
N PHE A 149 -11.60 -0.35 8.46
CA PHE A 149 -12.70 -0.77 7.61
C PHE A 149 -13.67 0.35 7.25
N TYR A 150 -13.47 1.54 7.82
CA TYR A 150 -14.36 2.68 7.59
C TYR A 150 -14.49 3.06 6.12
N LEU A 151 -13.42 2.90 5.32
CA LEU A 151 -13.46 3.16 3.87
C LEU A 151 -14.39 2.19 3.15
N SER A 152 -14.33 0.89 3.48
CA SER A 152 -15.21 -0.12 2.88
C SER A 152 -16.66 0.15 3.23
N GLU A 153 -16.96 0.45 4.50
CA GLU A 153 -18.33 0.75 4.95
C GLU A 153 -18.87 2.02 4.27
N THR A 154 -18.06 3.09 4.19
CA THR A 154 -18.50 4.40 3.65
C THR A 154 -18.69 4.39 2.14
N LEU A 155 -17.82 3.68 1.41
CA LEU A 155 -17.79 3.71 -0.06
C LEU A 155 -18.29 2.40 -0.68
N GLN A 156 -18.76 1.45 0.12
CA GLN A 156 -19.18 0.11 -0.32
C GLN A 156 -18.10 -0.57 -1.17
N LEU A 157 -16.83 -0.46 -0.72
CA LEU A 157 -15.69 -1.06 -1.40
C LEU A 157 -15.60 -2.56 -1.11
N ASP A 158 -15.28 -3.31 -2.14
CA ASP A 158 -14.86 -4.69 -1.97
C ASP A 158 -13.58 -4.78 -1.15
N ILE A 159 -13.55 -5.70 -0.21
CA ILE A 159 -12.37 -6.02 0.60
C ILE A 159 -11.67 -7.22 -0.03
N ILE A 160 -10.39 -7.04 -0.36
CA ILE A 160 -9.51 -8.11 -0.81
C ILE A 160 -8.61 -8.50 0.37
N PRO A 161 -8.88 -9.60 1.06
CA PRO A 161 -8.03 -10.07 2.14
C PRO A 161 -6.72 -10.61 1.61
N ILE A 162 -5.61 -10.23 2.25
CA ILE A 162 -4.26 -10.73 1.95
C ILE A 162 -3.73 -11.47 3.19
N LEU A 163 -3.50 -12.75 3.06
CA LEU A 163 -2.83 -13.53 4.10
C LEU A 163 -1.36 -13.74 3.73
N LEU A 164 -0.48 -13.18 4.54
CA LEU A 164 0.97 -13.36 4.42
C LEU A 164 1.46 -14.40 5.44
N TYR A 165 2.12 -15.43 4.92
CA TYR A 165 2.66 -16.53 5.71
C TYR A 165 4.13 -16.78 5.36
N GLY A 166 4.97 -17.15 6.35
CA GLY A 166 6.41 -17.41 6.15
C GLY A 166 7.29 -16.15 6.01
N ASN A 167 6.70 -14.97 5.87
CA ASN A 167 7.40 -13.69 5.64
C ASN A 167 8.14 -13.14 6.89
N GLY A 168 7.89 -13.67 8.07
CA GLY A 168 8.61 -13.31 9.29
C GLY A 168 10.04 -13.88 9.37
N GLU A 169 10.39 -14.79 8.46
CA GLU A 169 11.71 -15.41 8.35
C GLU A 169 12.61 -14.70 7.32
N ILE A 170 12.06 -13.76 6.57
CA ILE A 170 12.80 -12.92 5.64
C ILE A 170 13.45 -11.79 6.46
N ILE A 171 14.75 -11.81 6.58
CA ILE A 171 15.56 -10.86 7.37
C ILE A 171 15.72 -9.56 6.59
#